data_108c71e68d8fad26a1ece731653d9e93
#
_entry.id   108c71e68d8fad26a1ece731653d9e93
#
_cell.length_a   1.000
_cell.length_b   1.000
_cell.length_c   1.000
_cell.angle_alpha   90.00
_cell.angle_beta   90.00
_cell.angle_gamma   90.00
#
_symmetry.space_group_name_H-M   'P 1'
#
loop_
_entity.id
_entity.type
_entity.pdbx_description
1 polymer ?
#
loop_
_entity_poly.entity_id
_entity_poly.type
_entity_poly.pdbx_seq_one_letter_code
_entity_poly.pdbx_strand_id
1 'polypeptide(L)'
;MKKIKTFALLIAGGLCLAACSKEAVSDGYQDNQTYTSPIEKKYAADGSYAVTHESHDAAEPRVGQHQVWYPSEVATSNRRWPVVVLANGSGVNASRYEAIFRHMASWGFIVVGNEDPSTWDGLTTILSLQHLLDLDGDATSPLYGKLDTTAIGLAGHSQGGVAVFNAATMYDLSHLFRAIVPQSACGSALADSLNWPYVASQVNVPTLLMAGTGKSDADLICTLESMCQNYDSISGQPVMMGRIKGVDHGDVLPRGEAYTMAWMLYWLCNDQEAARCFVGNDAEMLHNSQWQDVKHKNI
;
A
#
# COMPACT_ATOMS: atom_id res chain seq x y z
N MET A 1 21.72 11.67 -29.19
CA MET A 1 21.54 11.12 -27.85
C MET A 1 20.31 11.70 -27.10
N LYS A 2 19.98 13.01 -27.14
CA LYS A 2 18.78 13.58 -26.49
C LYS A 2 17.44 13.01 -27.01
N LYS A 3 17.29 12.76 -28.33
CA LYS A 3 16.04 12.25 -28.92
C LYS A 3 15.70 10.81 -28.53
N ILE A 4 16.70 9.97 -28.26
CA ILE A 4 16.48 8.57 -27.84
C ILE A 4 16.00 8.52 -26.37
N LYS A 5 16.52 9.39 -25.50
CA LYS A 5 16.06 9.49 -24.09
C LYS A 5 14.62 9.95 -23.99
N THR A 6 14.21 10.92 -24.82
CA THR A 6 12.81 11.45 -24.83
C THR A 6 11.83 10.38 -25.35
N PHE A 7 12.23 9.56 -26.31
CA PHE A 7 11.38 8.50 -26.84
C PHE A 7 11.22 7.32 -25.87
N ALA A 8 12.27 6.94 -25.16
CA ALA A 8 12.22 5.95 -24.09
C ALA A 8 11.35 6.42 -22.89
N LEU A 9 11.41 7.70 -22.56
CA LEU A 9 10.61 8.31 -21.49
C LEU A 9 9.11 8.29 -21.82
N LEU A 10 8.74 8.59 -23.07
CA LEU A 10 7.35 8.53 -23.55
C LEU A 10 6.82 7.10 -23.58
N ILE A 11 7.65 6.09 -23.92
CA ILE A 11 7.27 4.69 -23.91
C ILE A 11 7.13 4.18 -22.48
N ALA A 12 8.04 4.51 -21.57
CA ALA A 12 7.96 4.10 -20.17
C ALA A 12 6.76 4.74 -19.45
N GLY A 13 6.52 6.04 -19.65
CA GLY A 13 5.33 6.74 -19.13
C GLY A 13 4.04 6.17 -19.71
N GLY A 14 3.99 5.87 -21.01
CA GLY A 14 2.85 5.25 -21.68
C GLY A 14 2.57 3.81 -21.22
N LEU A 15 3.62 3.03 -20.93
CA LEU A 15 3.50 1.67 -20.40
C LEU A 15 3.03 1.67 -18.94
N CYS A 16 3.52 2.57 -18.09
CA CYS A 16 3.03 2.74 -16.72
C CYS A 16 1.55 3.15 -16.72
N LEU A 17 1.16 4.11 -17.56
CA LEU A 17 -0.24 4.56 -17.69
C LEU A 17 -1.16 3.45 -18.25
N ALA A 18 -0.68 2.65 -19.21
CA ALA A 18 -1.47 1.57 -19.80
C ALA A 18 -1.59 0.35 -18.86
N ALA A 19 -0.59 0.08 -18.03
CA ALA A 19 -0.66 -0.96 -17.00
C ALA A 19 -1.62 -0.57 -15.87
N CYS A 20 -1.61 0.70 -15.44
CA CYS A 20 -2.48 1.21 -14.38
C CYS A 20 -3.95 1.41 -14.83
N SER A 21 -4.23 1.62 -16.12
CA SER A 21 -5.61 1.84 -16.61
C SER A 21 -6.56 0.64 -16.41
N LYS A 22 -6.05 -0.54 -16.06
CA LYS A 22 -6.83 -1.75 -15.75
C LYS A 22 -7.11 -1.94 -14.25
N GLU A 23 -6.59 -1.08 -13.40
CA GLU A 23 -6.56 -1.25 -11.94
C GLU A 23 -7.87 -0.88 -11.21
N ALA A 24 -9.04 -1.12 -11.81
CA ALA A 24 -10.25 -1.13 -11.01
C ALA A 24 -10.35 -2.48 -10.28
N VAL A 25 -10.30 -2.46 -8.97
CA VAL A 25 -10.53 -3.65 -8.16
C VAL A 25 -11.99 -3.70 -7.77
N SER A 26 -12.74 -4.63 -8.37
CA SER A 26 -14.16 -4.82 -8.11
C SER A 26 -14.41 -5.75 -6.92
N ASP A 27 -15.63 -5.67 -6.39
CA ASP A 27 -16.10 -6.58 -5.35
C ASP A 27 -15.95 -8.05 -5.76
N GLY A 28 -15.62 -8.89 -4.78
CA GLY A 28 -15.40 -10.31 -5.02
C GLY A 28 -14.10 -10.61 -5.78
N TYR A 29 -13.15 -9.66 -5.85
CA TYR A 29 -11.85 -9.91 -6.47
C TYR A 29 -11.14 -11.11 -5.85
N GLN A 30 -11.40 -11.42 -4.59
CA GLN A 30 -10.85 -12.57 -3.86
C GLN A 30 -11.30 -13.89 -4.48
N ASP A 31 -12.54 -13.96 -5.00
CA ASP A 31 -13.11 -15.17 -5.59
C ASP A 31 -12.39 -15.58 -6.89
N ASN A 32 -11.73 -14.63 -7.54
CA ASN A 32 -10.92 -14.85 -8.73
C ASN A 32 -9.47 -15.22 -8.42
N GLN A 33 -9.12 -15.33 -7.13
CA GLN A 33 -7.77 -15.66 -6.67
C GLN A 33 -7.71 -17.08 -6.13
N THR A 34 -6.54 -17.70 -6.24
CA THR A 34 -6.27 -18.99 -5.59
C THR A 34 -5.22 -18.77 -4.51
N TYR A 35 -5.57 -19.11 -3.28
CA TYR A 35 -4.66 -19.03 -2.13
C TYR A 35 -4.30 -20.44 -1.70
N THR A 36 -3.02 -20.80 -1.70
CA THR A 36 -2.55 -22.14 -1.31
C THR A 36 -2.10 -22.20 0.14
N SER A 37 -1.81 -21.05 0.73
CA SER A 37 -1.36 -20.93 2.12
C SER A 37 -2.52 -20.56 3.04
N PRO A 38 -2.70 -21.25 4.19
CA PRO A 38 -3.90 -21.12 4.99
C PRO A 38 -4.06 -19.77 5.68
N ILE A 39 -2.95 -19.12 6.09
CA ILE A 39 -3.03 -17.83 6.75
C ILE A 39 -3.25 -16.72 5.71
N GLU A 40 -2.55 -16.78 4.55
CA GLU A 40 -2.84 -15.89 3.42
C GLU A 40 -4.33 -15.96 3.04
N LYS A 41 -4.88 -17.19 2.91
CA LYS A 41 -6.30 -17.39 2.59
C LYS A 41 -7.23 -16.78 3.63
N LYS A 42 -6.88 -16.87 4.92
CA LYS A 42 -7.68 -16.28 6.00
C LYS A 42 -7.78 -14.76 5.82
N TYR A 43 -6.64 -14.08 5.60
CA TYR A 43 -6.59 -12.61 5.49
C TYR A 43 -7.02 -12.10 4.11
N ALA A 44 -7.22 -12.97 3.12
CA ALA A 44 -7.88 -12.65 1.86
C ALA A 44 -9.40 -12.58 1.99
N ALA A 45 -10.00 -13.28 2.95
CA ALA A 45 -11.45 -13.21 3.20
C ALA A 45 -11.82 -11.89 3.88
N ASP A 46 -13.07 -11.46 3.71
CA ASP A 46 -13.57 -10.28 4.42
C ASP A 46 -13.52 -10.49 5.94
N GLY A 47 -13.26 -9.41 6.66
CA GLY A 47 -13.32 -9.36 8.10
C GLY A 47 -14.77 -9.34 8.61
N SER A 48 -14.93 -9.19 9.93
CA SER A 48 -16.23 -9.32 10.59
C SER A 48 -17.04 -8.03 10.68
N TYR A 49 -16.45 -6.88 10.35
CA TYR A 49 -17.11 -5.58 10.52
C TYR A 49 -17.93 -5.19 9.29
N ALA A 50 -19.16 -4.72 9.52
CA ALA A 50 -19.87 -3.91 8.54
C ALA A 50 -19.13 -2.61 8.27
N VAL A 51 -19.17 -2.10 7.06
CA VAL A 51 -18.34 -0.98 6.61
C VAL A 51 -19.19 0.22 6.22
N THR A 52 -18.73 1.40 6.62
CA THR A 52 -19.27 2.71 6.21
C THR A 52 -18.24 3.39 5.31
N HIS A 53 -18.73 4.12 4.31
CA HIS A 53 -17.94 4.93 3.39
C HIS A 53 -18.42 6.37 3.40
N GLU A 54 -17.49 7.31 3.42
CA GLU A 54 -17.71 8.74 3.28
C GLU A 54 -16.72 9.35 2.28
N SER A 55 -17.19 10.32 1.48
CA SER A 55 -16.35 11.12 0.60
C SER A 55 -16.37 12.56 1.07
N HIS A 56 -15.19 13.18 1.17
CA HIS A 56 -15.03 14.54 1.67
C HIS A 56 -14.28 15.38 0.64
N ASP A 57 -14.85 16.53 0.26
CA ASP A 57 -14.16 17.47 -0.63
C ASP A 57 -12.89 18.01 0.04
N ALA A 58 -11.83 18.11 -0.75
CA ALA A 58 -10.55 18.62 -0.29
C ALA A 58 -10.33 20.07 -0.73
N ALA A 59 -9.68 20.87 0.13
CA ALA A 59 -9.26 22.23 -0.24
C ALA A 59 -8.10 22.23 -1.24
N GLU A 60 -7.24 21.20 -1.21
CA GLU A 60 -6.14 21.02 -2.18
C GLU A 60 -6.68 20.42 -3.49
N PRO A 61 -6.60 21.15 -4.63
CA PRO A 61 -7.18 20.68 -5.90
C PRO A 61 -6.62 19.36 -6.39
N ARG A 62 -5.34 19.03 -6.11
CA ARG A 62 -4.74 17.74 -6.49
C ARG A 62 -5.42 16.57 -5.80
N VAL A 63 -5.85 16.75 -4.56
CA VAL A 63 -6.54 15.71 -3.77
C VAL A 63 -7.93 15.43 -4.34
N GLY A 64 -8.65 16.46 -4.80
CA GLY A 64 -10.03 16.37 -5.25
C GLY A 64 -10.97 16.03 -4.10
N GLN A 65 -11.06 14.75 -3.78
CA GLN A 65 -11.81 14.22 -2.63
C GLN A 65 -10.97 13.23 -1.84
N HIS A 66 -11.19 13.17 -0.53
CA HIS A 66 -10.78 12.07 0.32
C HIS A 66 -11.86 11.00 0.34
N GLN A 67 -11.46 9.72 0.20
CA GLN A 67 -12.33 8.56 0.34
C GLN A 67 -12.00 7.89 1.67
N VAL A 68 -12.96 7.85 2.59
CA VAL A 68 -12.78 7.33 3.96
C VAL A 68 -13.69 6.12 4.18
N TRP A 69 -13.09 4.99 4.54
CA TRP A 69 -13.78 3.74 4.80
C TRP A 69 -13.49 3.29 6.24
N TYR A 70 -14.50 2.86 6.98
CA TYR A 70 -14.31 2.46 8.36
C TYR A 70 -15.38 1.49 8.85
N PRO A 71 -15.12 0.69 9.92
CA PRO A 71 -16.16 -0.13 10.54
C PRO A 71 -17.35 0.73 10.99
N SER A 72 -18.56 0.32 10.64
CA SER A 72 -19.77 1.11 10.93
C SER A 72 -19.98 1.38 12.43
N GLU A 73 -19.39 0.53 13.30
CA GLU A 73 -19.46 0.72 14.76
C GLU A 73 -18.48 1.77 15.32
N VAL A 74 -17.59 2.34 14.50
CA VAL A 74 -16.58 3.33 14.93
C VAL A 74 -17.25 4.48 15.69
N ALA A 75 -18.31 5.06 15.12
CA ALA A 75 -18.99 6.21 15.68
C ALA A 75 -19.55 5.96 17.10
N THR A 76 -19.98 4.73 17.40
CA THR A 76 -20.58 4.33 18.69
C THR A 76 -19.61 3.63 19.64
N SER A 77 -18.45 3.23 19.15
CA SER A 77 -17.41 2.54 19.92
C SER A 77 -16.65 3.52 20.84
N ASN A 78 -16.21 3.04 21.99
CA ASN A 78 -15.33 3.80 22.88
C ASN A 78 -13.84 3.50 22.67
N ARG A 79 -13.49 2.61 21.73
CA ARG A 79 -12.10 2.29 21.42
C ARG A 79 -11.55 3.21 20.34
N ARG A 80 -10.22 3.29 20.23
CA ARG A 80 -9.51 3.84 19.09
C ARG A 80 -9.22 2.74 18.08
N TRP A 81 -9.16 3.11 16.81
CA TRP A 81 -9.04 2.21 15.70
C TRP A 81 -7.75 2.48 14.90
N PRO A 82 -7.04 1.43 14.48
CA PRO A 82 -5.86 1.60 13.65
C PRO A 82 -6.24 2.20 12.29
N VAL A 83 -5.26 2.85 11.67
CA VAL A 83 -5.43 3.59 10.41
C VAL A 83 -4.56 2.99 9.31
N VAL A 84 -5.07 2.90 8.09
CA VAL A 84 -4.27 2.65 6.89
C VAL A 84 -4.50 3.76 5.87
N VAL A 85 -3.41 4.34 5.39
CA VAL A 85 -3.42 5.30 4.28
C VAL A 85 -3.03 4.58 3.01
N LEU A 86 -3.78 4.78 1.91
CA LEU A 86 -3.49 4.18 0.61
C LEU A 86 -3.11 5.24 -0.41
N ALA A 87 -1.98 5.02 -1.09
CA ALA A 87 -1.50 5.87 -2.17
C ALA A 87 -1.79 5.24 -3.54
N ASN A 88 -2.38 6.02 -4.44
CA ASN A 88 -2.85 5.55 -5.75
C ASN A 88 -1.71 5.30 -6.75
N GLY A 89 -1.93 4.40 -7.70
CA GLY A 89 -1.11 4.25 -8.91
C GLY A 89 -1.28 5.39 -9.92
N SER A 90 -0.45 5.43 -10.96
CA SER A 90 -0.50 6.46 -12.00
C SER A 90 -1.84 6.46 -12.74
N GLY A 91 -2.51 7.61 -12.77
CA GLY A 91 -3.78 7.78 -13.50
C GLY A 91 -4.97 7.08 -12.86
N VAL A 92 -4.85 6.63 -11.61
CA VAL A 92 -5.91 5.90 -10.89
C VAL A 92 -6.29 6.67 -9.62
N ASN A 93 -7.56 6.76 -9.35
CA ASN A 93 -8.17 7.42 -8.21
C ASN A 93 -8.50 6.40 -7.12
N ALA A 94 -8.58 6.80 -5.85
CA ALA A 94 -8.95 5.92 -4.74
C ALA A 94 -10.31 5.23 -4.95
N SER A 95 -11.28 5.92 -5.55
CA SER A 95 -12.59 5.37 -5.92
C SER A 95 -12.53 4.16 -6.88
N ARG A 96 -11.37 3.87 -7.49
CA ARG A 96 -11.16 2.66 -8.30
C ARG A 96 -10.74 1.44 -7.47
N TYR A 97 -10.39 1.65 -6.21
CA TYR A 97 -9.93 0.62 -5.28
C TYR A 97 -10.94 0.30 -4.17
N GLU A 98 -12.20 0.67 -4.32
CA GLU A 98 -13.24 0.54 -3.28
C GLU A 98 -13.25 -0.82 -2.59
N ALA A 99 -13.09 -1.90 -3.35
CA ALA A 99 -13.07 -3.26 -2.79
C ALA A 99 -11.91 -3.49 -1.83
N ILE A 100 -10.73 -2.91 -2.10
CA ILE A 100 -9.56 -2.97 -1.20
C ILE A 100 -9.82 -2.18 0.08
N PHE A 101 -10.34 -0.96 -0.05
CA PHE A 101 -10.66 -0.12 1.12
C PHE A 101 -11.70 -0.80 2.01
N ARG A 102 -12.78 -1.33 1.39
CA ARG A 102 -13.82 -2.06 2.12
C ARG A 102 -13.27 -3.30 2.80
N HIS A 103 -12.44 -4.08 2.13
CA HIS A 103 -11.81 -5.26 2.72
C HIS A 103 -11.00 -4.88 3.96
N MET A 104 -10.10 -3.90 3.86
CA MET A 104 -9.31 -3.44 5.01
C MET A 104 -10.19 -2.91 6.14
N ALA A 105 -11.24 -2.14 5.83
CA ALA A 105 -12.17 -1.65 6.84
C ALA A 105 -12.96 -2.77 7.51
N SER A 106 -13.29 -3.86 6.79
CA SER A 106 -13.95 -5.03 7.36
C SER A 106 -13.10 -5.76 8.40
N TRP A 107 -11.78 -5.59 8.37
CA TRP A 107 -10.83 -6.09 9.37
C TRP A 107 -10.59 -5.14 10.54
N GLY A 108 -11.26 -3.98 10.56
CA GLY A 108 -11.21 -3.07 11.69
C GLY A 108 -10.26 -1.88 11.52
N PHE A 109 -9.92 -1.50 10.29
CA PHE A 109 -9.15 -0.30 10.01
C PHE A 109 -10.03 0.89 9.62
N ILE A 110 -9.61 2.10 9.99
CA ILE A 110 -10.05 3.33 9.32
C ILE A 110 -9.09 3.52 8.15
N VAL A 111 -9.62 3.53 6.92
CA VAL A 111 -8.83 3.53 5.70
C VAL A 111 -9.10 4.82 4.93
N VAL A 112 -8.06 5.49 4.44
CA VAL A 112 -8.18 6.71 3.65
C VAL A 112 -7.33 6.67 2.41
N GLY A 113 -7.87 7.19 1.32
CA GLY A 113 -7.16 7.53 0.09
C GLY A 113 -7.74 8.81 -0.50
N ASN A 114 -7.31 9.19 -1.70
CA ASN A 114 -7.77 10.39 -2.36
C ASN A 114 -7.88 10.21 -3.89
N GLU A 115 -8.42 11.22 -4.57
CA GLU A 115 -8.65 11.16 -6.01
C GLU A 115 -7.46 11.69 -6.85
N ASP A 116 -6.28 11.93 -6.26
CA ASP A 116 -5.08 12.35 -7.00
C ASP A 116 -4.56 11.21 -7.91
N PRO A 117 -4.53 11.41 -9.24
CA PRO A 117 -3.98 10.41 -10.15
C PRO A 117 -2.43 10.48 -10.24
N SER A 118 -1.77 11.33 -9.43
CA SER A 118 -0.32 11.58 -9.53
C SER A 118 0.32 11.75 -8.15
N THR A 119 0.38 10.68 -7.37
CA THR A 119 0.72 10.67 -5.93
C THR A 119 2.22 10.56 -5.63
N TRP A 120 3.09 10.38 -6.62
CA TRP A 120 4.50 9.95 -6.47
C TRP A 120 5.30 10.69 -5.39
N ASP A 121 5.04 12.01 -5.20
CA ASP A 121 5.76 12.83 -4.21
C ASP A 121 5.32 12.55 -2.76
N GLY A 122 4.22 11.82 -2.54
CA GLY A 122 3.68 11.51 -1.21
C GLY A 122 2.86 12.63 -0.57
N LEU A 123 2.82 13.84 -1.18
CA LEU A 123 2.13 15.00 -0.58
C LEU A 123 0.65 14.74 -0.35
N THR A 124 -0.08 14.32 -1.39
CA THR A 124 -1.53 14.08 -1.27
C THR A 124 -1.85 12.89 -0.36
N THR A 125 -0.94 11.92 -0.24
CA THR A 125 -1.02 10.83 0.72
C THR A 125 -0.93 11.36 2.16
N ILE A 126 0.00 12.27 2.44
CA ILE A 126 0.11 12.95 3.74
C ILE A 126 -1.10 13.83 4.03
N LEU A 127 -1.65 14.52 3.03
CA LEU A 127 -2.88 15.30 3.18
C LEU A 127 -4.08 14.42 3.53
N SER A 128 -4.13 13.18 3.02
CA SER A 128 -5.17 12.22 3.44
C SER A 128 -5.04 11.82 4.91
N LEU A 129 -3.81 11.62 5.39
CA LEU A 129 -3.59 11.40 6.83
C LEU A 129 -3.98 12.63 7.65
N GLN A 130 -3.56 13.83 7.23
CA GLN A 130 -3.93 15.07 7.93
C GLN A 130 -5.45 15.22 8.01
N HIS A 131 -6.18 14.95 6.93
CA HIS A 131 -7.65 14.98 6.92
C HIS A 131 -8.26 14.06 7.98
N LEU A 132 -7.76 12.83 8.14
CA LEU A 132 -8.22 11.95 9.21
C LEU A 132 -7.92 12.51 10.60
N LEU A 133 -6.73 13.10 10.79
CA LEU A 133 -6.39 13.74 12.08
C LEU A 133 -7.29 14.93 12.39
N ASP A 134 -7.68 15.70 11.37
CA ASP A 134 -8.63 16.80 11.50
C ASP A 134 -10.02 16.28 11.90
N LEU A 135 -10.49 15.20 11.29
CA LEU A 135 -11.75 14.53 11.67
C LEU A 135 -11.71 13.94 13.08
N ASP A 136 -10.56 13.43 13.53
CA ASP A 136 -10.37 12.95 14.92
C ASP A 136 -10.41 14.10 15.94
N GLY A 137 -10.05 15.30 15.52
CA GLY A 137 -10.12 16.52 16.34
C GLY A 137 -11.46 17.25 16.32
N ASP A 138 -12.34 16.97 15.37
CA ASP A 138 -13.62 17.65 15.19
C ASP A 138 -14.74 16.94 15.95
N ALA A 139 -15.26 17.59 17.00
CA ALA A 139 -16.34 17.06 17.84
C ALA A 139 -17.65 16.78 17.09
N THR A 140 -17.81 17.28 15.86
CA THR A 140 -18.99 17.03 15.01
C THR A 140 -18.80 15.82 14.08
N SER A 141 -17.57 15.32 13.97
CA SER A 141 -17.23 14.17 13.14
C SER A 141 -17.62 12.84 13.79
N PRO A 142 -18.11 11.83 13.03
CA PRO A 142 -18.29 10.48 13.55
C PRO A 142 -16.96 9.82 13.95
N LEU A 143 -15.82 10.37 13.49
CA LEU A 143 -14.46 9.89 13.81
C LEU A 143 -13.82 10.64 14.98
N TYR A 144 -14.55 11.54 15.67
CA TYR A 144 -14.03 12.30 16.80
C TYR A 144 -13.46 11.40 17.91
N GLY A 145 -12.15 11.54 18.18
CA GLY A 145 -11.44 10.75 19.20
C GLY A 145 -11.34 9.25 18.88
N LYS A 146 -11.47 8.83 17.62
CA LYS A 146 -11.54 7.42 17.21
C LYS A 146 -10.24 6.86 16.62
N LEU A 147 -9.31 7.70 16.20
CA LEU A 147 -8.06 7.25 15.61
C LEU A 147 -7.06 6.77 16.67
N ASP A 148 -6.46 5.61 16.45
CA ASP A 148 -5.24 5.23 17.15
C ASP A 148 -4.04 5.78 16.39
N THR A 149 -3.59 6.97 16.77
CA THR A 149 -2.45 7.65 16.16
C THR A 149 -1.11 6.97 16.44
N THR A 150 -1.10 5.91 17.26
CA THR A 150 0.08 5.06 17.49
C THR A 150 0.11 3.83 16.58
N ALA A 151 -0.94 3.60 15.77
CA ALA A 151 -1.16 2.45 14.91
C ALA A 151 -1.56 2.88 13.49
N ILE A 152 -0.67 3.55 12.78
CA ILE A 152 -0.90 4.05 11.41
C ILE A 152 0.01 3.33 10.43
N GLY A 153 -0.58 2.69 9.42
CA GLY A 153 0.10 2.04 8.31
C GLY A 153 -0.05 2.80 6.99
N LEU A 154 0.82 2.48 6.04
CA LEU A 154 0.81 3.10 4.72
C LEU A 154 1.05 2.04 3.65
N ALA A 155 0.20 1.97 2.65
CA ALA A 155 0.37 1.10 1.50
C ALA A 155 0.14 1.87 0.19
N GLY A 156 0.64 1.33 -0.91
CA GLY A 156 0.44 1.95 -2.22
C GLY A 156 1.05 1.11 -3.33
N HIS A 157 0.48 1.23 -4.52
CA HIS A 157 0.84 0.42 -5.67
C HIS A 157 1.45 1.28 -6.79
N SER A 158 2.44 0.74 -7.50
CA SER A 158 3.05 1.40 -8.66
C SER A 158 3.68 2.76 -8.30
N GLN A 159 3.21 3.86 -8.90
CA GLN A 159 3.54 5.23 -8.49
C GLN A 159 3.21 5.47 -7.01
N GLY A 160 2.08 4.90 -6.52
CA GLY A 160 1.74 4.92 -5.10
C GLY A 160 2.76 4.19 -4.23
N GLY A 161 3.43 3.16 -4.76
CA GLY A 161 4.57 2.52 -4.08
C GLY A 161 5.78 3.47 -3.91
N VAL A 162 6.02 4.36 -4.88
CA VAL A 162 6.99 5.46 -4.75
C VAL A 162 6.51 6.47 -3.71
N ALA A 163 5.24 6.84 -3.76
CA ALA A 163 4.61 7.74 -2.78
C ALA A 163 4.73 7.20 -1.35
N VAL A 164 4.66 5.88 -1.14
CA VAL A 164 4.85 5.25 0.17
C VAL A 164 6.25 5.57 0.73
N PHE A 165 7.30 5.46 -0.08
CA PHE A 165 8.65 5.82 0.37
C PHE A 165 8.72 7.31 0.74
N ASN A 166 8.21 8.19 -0.12
CA ASN A 166 8.27 9.64 0.10
C ASN A 166 7.41 10.08 1.29
N ALA A 167 6.18 9.60 1.40
CA ALA A 167 5.31 9.91 2.54
C ALA A 167 5.87 9.41 3.88
N ALA A 168 6.56 8.27 3.88
CA ALA A 168 7.17 7.71 5.09
C ALA A 168 8.48 8.41 5.54
N THR A 169 9.08 9.28 4.69
CA THR A 169 10.43 9.81 4.96
C THR A 169 10.58 11.33 4.84
N MET A 170 9.69 12.03 4.12
CA MET A 170 9.94 13.42 3.71
C MET A 170 9.08 14.47 4.42
N TYR A 171 8.09 14.09 5.21
CA TYR A 171 7.10 15.01 5.78
C TYR A 171 7.08 14.98 7.31
N ASP A 172 6.57 16.04 7.91
CA ASP A 172 6.45 16.13 9.38
C ASP A 172 5.62 14.99 9.95
N LEU A 173 4.56 14.55 9.26
CA LEU A 173 3.71 13.44 9.70
C LEU A 173 4.32 12.05 9.44
N SER A 174 5.45 11.94 8.73
CA SER A 174 6.10 10.64 8.44
C SER A 174 6.39 9.84 9.70
N HIS A 175 6.67 10.48 10.81
CA HIS A 175 6.96 9.85 12.11
C HIS A 175 5.78 9.07 12.71
N LEU A 176 4.56 9.28 12.21
CA LEU A 176 3.36 8.58 12.67
C LEU A 176 3.22 7.18 12.07
N PHE A 177 3.83 6.91 10.91
CA PHE A 177 3.75 5.58 10.31
C PHE A 177 4.50 4.55 11.15
N ARG A 178 3.93 3.34 11.24
CA ARG A 178 4.46 2.20 12.01
C ARG A 178 4.80 1.00 11.12
N ALA A 179 4.22 0.92 9.92
CA ALA A 179 4.51 -0.10 8.93
C ALA A 179 4.17 0.40 7.53
N ILE A 180 4.92 -0.04 6.52
CA ILE A 180 4.66 0.35 5.14
C ILE A 180 4.68 -0.86 4.20
N VAL A 181 3.90 -0.74 3.09
CA VAL A 181 3.82 -1.76 2.04
C VAL A 181 3.88 -1.09 0.66
N PRO A 182 5.06 -0.80 0.12
CA PRO A 182 5.22 -0.37 -1.27
C PRO A 182 5.09 -1.58 -2.21
N GLN A 183 3.97 -1.65 -2.95
CA GLN A 183 3.67 -2.72 -3.90
C GLN A 183 4.08 -2.29 -5.31
N SER A 184 4.84 -3.12 -6.02
CA SER A 184 5.33 -2.86 -7.38
C SER A 184 5.84 -1.43 -7.57
N ALA A 185 6.51 -0.88 -6.56
CA ALA A 185 7.09 0.45 -6.63
C ALA A 185 8.11 0.53 -7.77
N CYS A 186 8.05 1.59 -8.59
CA CYS A 186 9.05 1.79 -9.63
C CYS A 186 10.46 1.73 -9.03
N GLY A 187 11.33 0.94 -9.66
CA GLY A 187 12.74 0.92 -9.27
C GLY A 187 13.37 2.31 -9.36
N SER A 188 14.34 2.62 -8.48
CA SER A 188 14.91 3.97 -8.34
C SER A 188 15.38 4.58 -9.67
N ALA A 189 16.06 3.81 -10.53
CA ALA A 189 16.54 4.29 -11.83
C ALA A 189 15.37 4.67 -12.78
N LEU A 190 14.27 3.92 -12.78
CA LEU A 190 13.08 4.27 -13.55
C LEU A 190 12.38 5.48 -12.93
N ALA A 191 12.21 5.49 -11.61
CA ALA A 191 11.60 6.58 -10.87
C ALA A 191 12.35 7.90 -11.11
N ASP A 192 13.70 7.92 -11.05
CA ASP A 192 14.52 9.08 -11.38
C ASP A 192 14.30 9.56 -12.83
N SER A 193 14.17 8.63 -13.78
CA SER A 193 13.91 8.97 -15.17
C SER A 193 12.53 9.60 -15.40
N LEU A 194 11.57 9.30 -14.54
CA LEU A 194 10.22 9.87 -14.52
C LEU A 194 10.10 11.14 -13.66
N ASN A 195 11.19 11.59 -13.03
CA ASN A 195 11.23 12.66 -12.02
C ASN A 195 10.38 12.34 -10.77
N TRP A 196 10.40 11.09 -10.33
CA TRP A 196 9.77 10.58 -9.09
C TRP A 196 10.82 10.06 -8.11
N PRO A 197 11.83 10.87 -7.72
CA PRO A 197 12.90 10.38 -6.85
C PRO A 197 12.37 9.97 -5.48
N TYR A 198 13.00 8.95 -4.90
CA TYR A 198 12.80 8.53 -3.52
C TYR A 198 14.09 7.94 -2.95
N VAL A 199 14.16 7.83 -1.61
CA VAL A 199 15.35 7.32 -0.91
C VAL A 199 14.95 6.22 0.07
N ALA A 200 14.97 4.96 -0.38
CA ALA A 200 14.56 3.82 0.44
C ALA A 200 15.41 3.64 1.73
N SER A 201 16.68 4.06 1.71
CA SER A 201 17.56 3.98 2.89
C SER A 201 17.15 4.90 4.06
N GLN A 202 16.23 5.84 3.84
CA GLN A 202 15.68 6.70 4.89
C GLN A 202 14.49 6.07 5.61
N VAL A 203 13.96 4.94 5.12
CA VAL A 203 12.87 4.23 5.77
C VAL A 203 13.33 3.66 7.12
N ASN A 204 12.58 3.98 8.16
CA ASN A 204 12.87 3.61 9.55
C ASN A 204 11.75 2.81 10.23
N VAL A 205 10.90 2.15 9.44
CA VAL A 205 9.76 1.34 9.91
C VAL A 205 9.72 -0.01 9.21
N PRO A 206 9.07 -1.02 9.79
CA PRO A 206 8.83 -2.31 9.17
C PRO A 206 8.27 -2.18 7.75
N THR A 207 8.86 -2.90 6.79
CA THR A 207 8.56 -2.76 5.36
C THR A 207 8.33 -4.11 4.70
N LEU A 208 7.19 -4.25 4.00
CA LEU A 208 6.89 -5.38 3.13
C LEU A 208 6.96 -4.94 1.67
N LEU A 209 7.97 -5.41 0.94
CA LEU A 209 8.14 -5.15 -0.50
C LEU A 209 7.50 -6.27 -1.31
N MET A 210 6.61 -5.93 -2.21
CA MET A 210 5.95 -6.90 -3.10
C MET A 210 6.00 -6.46 -4.55
N ALA A 211 6.10 -7.43 -5.48
CA ALA A 211 5.99 -7.21 -6.91
C ALA A 211 5.47 -8.47 -7.61
N GLY A 212 5.16 -8.36 -8.89
CA GLY A 212 4.85 -9.49 -9.74
C GLY A 212 6.08 -10.08 -10.42
N THR A 213 5.88 -11.19 -11.12
CA THR A 213 6.88 -11.77 -12.05
C THR A 213 6.46 -11.66 -13.50
N GLY A 214 5.32 -11.02 -13.76
CA GLY A 214 4.87 -10.70 -15.11
C GLY A 214 5.78 -9.68 -15.77
N LYS A 215 5.61 -9.53 -17.08
CA LYS A 215 6.58 -8.81 -17.92
C LYS A 215 6.76 -7.36 -17.53
N SER A 216 5.68 -6.67 -17.16
CA SER A 216 5.75 -5.24 -16.83
C SER A 216 6.62 -4.99 -15.59
N ASP A 217 6.45 -5.80 -14.54
CA ASP A 217 7.27 -5.70 -13.33
C ASP A 217 8.68 -6.27 -13.59
N ALA A 218 8.76 -7.49 -14.14
CA ALA A 218 10.04 -8.18 -14.24
C ALA A 218 11.06 -7.49 -15.15
N ASP A 219 10.58 -6.87 -16.24
CA ASP A 219 11.47 -6.29 -17.27
C ASP A 219 11.64 -4.76 -17.11
N LEU A 220 10.75 -4.06 -16.36
CA LEU A 220 10.73 -2.60 -16.40
C LEU A 220 10.42 -1.94 -15.06
N ILE A 221 9.22 -2.19 -14.46
CA ILE A 221 8.70 -1.31 -13.41
C ILE A 221 9.35 -1.63 -12.05
N CYS A 222 9.22 -2.88 -11.60
CA CYS A 222 9.74 -3.33 -10.31
C CYS A 222 10.58 -4.61 -10.50
N THR A 223 11.74 -4.47 -11.16
CA THR A 223 12.62 -5.59 -11.44
C THR A 223 13.14 -6.23 -10.14
N LEU A 224 13.51 -7.52 -10.19
CA LEU A 224 14.12 -8.17 -9.02
C LEU A 224 15.34 -7.41 -8.51
N GLU A 225 16.17 -6.88 -9.43
CA GLU A 225 17.35 -6.10 -9.08
C GLU A 225 16.96 -4.84 -8.29
N SER A 226 16.00 -4.04 -8.78
CA SER A 226 15.56 -2.82 -8.11
C SER A 226 14.88 -3.10 -6.76
N MET A 227 14.13 -4.18 -6.67
CA MET A 227 13.51 -4.62 -5.42
C MET A 227 14.56 -5.05 -4.39
N CYS A 228 15.60 -5.78 -4.84
CA CYS A 228 16.75 -6.13 -3.99
C CYS A 228 17.53 -4.88 -3.54
N GLN A 229 17.72 -3.89 -4.40
CA GLN A 229 18.37 -2.62 -4.02
C GLN A 229 17.59 -1.91 -2.90
N ASN A 230 16.27 -1.82 -3.00
CA ASN A 230 15.43 -1.26 -1.94
C ASN A 230 15.53 -2.10 -0.65
N TYR A 231 15.40 -3.42 -0.76
CA TYR A 231 15.54 -4.33 0.38
C TYR A 231 16.89 -4.17 1.09
N ASP A 232 17.98 -4.14 0.35
CA ASP A 232 19.33 -4.07 0.92
C ASP A 232 19.60 -2.69 1.55
N SER A 233 19.03 -1.61 1.00
CA SER A 233 19.25 -0.24 1.47
C SER A 233 18.53 0.08 2.78
N ILE A 234 17.35 -0.53 3.04
CA ILE A 234 16.64 -0.34 4.32
C ILE A 234 17.40 -1.09 5.40
N SER A 235 17.95 -0.37 6.39
CA SER A 235 18.78 -0.94 7.44
C SER A 235 18.17 -0.78 8.83
N GLY A 236 18.45 -1.73 9.74
CA GLY A 236 18.02 -1.67 11.14
C GLY A 236 16.53 -1.93 11.37
N GLN A 237 15.73 -2.09 10.32
CA GLN A 237 14.30 -2.36 10.42
C GLN A 237 13.96 -3.77 9.95
N PRO A 238 12.83 -4.34 10.41
CA PRO A 238 12.25 -5.54 9.83
C PRO A 238 11.88 -5.31 8.36
N VAL A 239 12.39 -6.14 7.47
CA VAL A 239 12.03 -6.07 6.04
C VAL A 239 11.75 -7.48 5.53
N MET A 240 10.64 -7.61 4.84
CA MET A 240 10.32 -8.78 4.02
C MET A 240 10.12 -8.38 2.58
N MET A 241 10.52 -9.23 1.64
CA MET A 241 10.22 -9.04 0.23
C MET A 241 9.81 -10.35 -0.42
N GLY A 242 9.04 -10.26 -1.50
CA GLY A 242 8.67 -11.40 -2.32
C GLY A 242 7.98 -11.00 -3.61
N ARG A 243 8.04 -11.89 -4.63
CA ARG A 243 7.36 -11.68 -5.91
C ARG A 243 6.29 -12.75 -6.15
N ILE A 244 5.13 -12.33 -6.62
CA ILE A 244 3.97 -13.20 -6.91
C ILE A 244 4.17 -13.83 -8.29
N LYS A 245 4.22 -15.17 -8.33
CA LYS A 245 4.46 -15.94 -9.57
C LYS A 245 3.33 -15.75 -10.58
N GLY A 246 3.70 -15.42 -11.81
CA GLY A 246 2.77 -15.32 -12.94
C GLY A 246 1.87 -14.10 -12.93
N VAL A 247 1.97 -13.25 -11.89
CA VAL A 247 1.17 -12.02 -11.77
C VAL A 247 1.92 -10.86 -12.39
N ASP A 248 1.24 -10.04 -13.17
CA ASP A 248 1.82 -8.82 -13.74
C ASP A 248 1.37 -7.59 -12.93
N HIS A 249 2.00 -6.46 -13.21
CA HIS A 249 1.96 -5.20 -12.47
C HIS A 249 0.57 -4.83 -11.94
N GLY A 250 -0.45 -4.76 -12.83
CA GLY A 250 -1.80 -4.32 -12.46
C GLY A 250 -2.56 -5.28 -11.53
N ASP A 251 -2.13 -6.55 -11.45
CA ASP A 251 -2.78 -7.57 -10.62
C ASP A 251 -2.07 -7.77 -9.26
N VAL A 252 -0.94 -7.08 -9.03
CA VAL A 252 -0.20 -7.21 -7.76
C VAL A 252 -1.00 -6.67 -6.58
N LEU A 253 -1.70 -5.55 -6.75
CA LEU A 253 -2.51 -4.94 -5.70
C LEU A 253 -3.57 -5.92 -5.16
N PRO A 254 -4.51 -6.45 -5.97
CA PRO A 254 -5.52 -7.37 -5.46
C PRO A 254 -4.95 -8.71 -5.03
N ARG A 255 -3.87 -9.20 -5.67
CA ARG A 255 -3.31 -10.52 -5.35
C ARG A 255 -2.42 -10.49 -4.11
N GLY A 256 -1.73 -9.38 -3.85
CA GLY A 256 -0.86 -9.17 -2.69
C GLY A 256 -1.59 -8.64 -1.46
N GLU A 257 -2.88 -8.33 -1.59
CA GLU A 257 -3.65 -7.66 -0.56
C GLU A 257 -3.75 -8.47 0.73
N ALA A 258 -3.90 -9.80 0.67
CA ALA A 258 -3.97 -10.68 1.83
C ALA A 258 -2.73 -10.54 2.75
N TYR A 259 -1.51 -10.53 2.17
CA TYR A 259 -0.31 -10.29 2.98
C TYR A 259 -0.14 -8.82 3.37
N THR A 260 -0.67 -7.88 2.58
CA THR A 260 -0.75 -6.47 3.01
C THR A 260 -1.60 -6.36 4.27
N MET A 261 -2.77 -7.01 4.27
CA MET A 261 -3.67 -7.05 5.43
C MET A 261 -3.02 -7.69 6.65
N ALA A 262 -2.40 -8.86 6.47
CA ALA A 262 -1.67 -9.55 7.53
C ALA A 262 -0.51 -8.70 8.08
N TRP A 263 0.25 -7.98 7.21
CA TRP A 263 1.32 -7.08 7.63
C TRP A 263 0.81 -5.95 8.51
N MET A 264 -0.30 -5.31 8.10
CA MET A 264 -0.93 -4.24 8.87
C MET A 264 -1.46 -4.76 10.21
N LEU A 265 -2.13 -5.91 10.23
CA LEU A 265 -2.63 -6.51 11.47
C LEU A 265 -1.49 -6.88 12.43
N TYR A 266 -0.39 -7.43 11.93
CA TYR A 266 0.77 -7.75 12.77
C TYR A 266 1.36 -6.51 13.41
N TRP A 267 1.73 -5.50 12.61
CA TRP A 267 2.49 -4.35 13.11
C TRP A 267 1.62 -3.30 13.81
N LEU A 268 0.34 -3.17 13.46
CA LEU A 268 -0.54 -2.14 14.03
C LEU A 268 -1.43 -2.70 15.15
N CYS A 269 -1.78 -3.98 15.08
CA CYS A 269 -2.71 -4.61 16.03
C CYS A 269 -2.07 -5.71 16.87
N ASN A 270 -0.78 -6.02 16.67
CA ASN A 270 -0.06 -7.11 17.33
C ASN A 270 -0.75 -8.47 17.14
N ASP A 271 -1.34 -8.71 15.96
CA ASP A 271 -1.97 -10.00 15.62
C ASP A 271 -0.90 -11.08 15.46
N GLN A 272 -0.89 -12.04 16.39
CA GLN A 272 0.11 -13.11 16.45
C GLN A 272 -0.10 -14.19 15.38
N GLU A 273 -1.29 -14.34 14.85
CA GLU A 273 -1.53 -15.23 13.72
C GLU A 273 -1.00 -14.60 12.42
N ALA A 274 -1.25 -13.32 12.22
CA ALA A 274 -0.67 -12.57 11.11
C ALA A 274 0.88 -12.56 11.15
N ALA A 275 1.47 -12.47 12.34
CA ALA A 275 2.92 -12.56 12.53
C ALA A 275 3.51 -13.84 11.92
N ARG A 276 2.79 -14.96 11.95
CA ARG A 276 3.23 -16.25 11.39
C ARG A 276 3.43 -16.21 9.87
N CYS A 277 2.89 -15.23 9.19
CA CYS A 277 3.19 -15.01 7.77
C CYS A 277 4.64 -14.59 7.54
N PHE A 278 5.29 -13.95 8.53
CA PHE A 278 6.52 -13.18 8.29
C PHE A 278 7.67 -13.51 9.22
N VAL A 279 7.38 -14.00 10.44
CA VAL A 279 8.37 -14.12 11.52
C VAL A 279 9.05 -15.49 11.52
N GLY A 280 10.39 -15.46 11.55
CA GLY A 280 11.21 -16.66 11.70
C GLY A 280 11.33 -17.50 10.43
N ASN A 281 12.05 -18.62 10.55
CA ASN A 281 12.34 -19.51 9.41
C ASN A 281 11.11 -20.29 8.91
N ASP A 282 10.08 -20.43 9.73
CA ASP A 282 8.84 -21.12 9.40
C ASP A 282 7.74 -20.14 8.91
N ALA A 283 8.11 -18.89 8.60
CA ALA A 283 7.19 -17.89 8.09
C ALA A 283 6.46 -18.39 6.84
N GLU A 284 5.12 -18.31 6.84
CA GLU A 284 4.29 -18.87 5.77
C GLU A 284 4.71 -18.36 4.38
N MET A 285 5.01 -17.07 4.25
CA MET A 285 5.38 -16.46 2.98
C MET A 285 6.67 -17.06 2.39
N LEU A 286 7.64 -17.51 3.23
CA LEU A 286 8.86 -18.19 2.76
C LEU A 286 8.57 -19.53 2.08
N HIS A 287 7.49 -20.19 2.49
CA HIS A 287 7.11 -21.53 2.03
C HIS A 287 5.90 -21.52 1.08
N ASN A 288 5.35 -20.35 0.79
CA ASN A 288 4.21 -20.22 -0.10
C ASN A 288 4.63 -20.46 -1.56
N SER A 289 4.10 -21.55 -2.15
CA SER A 289 4.47 -21.98 -3.52
C SER A 289 4.09 -20.98 -4.62
N GLN A 290 3.18 -20.03 -4.33
CA GLN A 290 2.75 -18.98 -5.26
C GLN A 290 3.67 -17.76 -5.24
N TRP A 291 4.63 -17.71 -4.31
CA TRP A 291 5.61 -16.66 -4.19
C TRP A 291 7.01 -17.16 -4.53
N GLN A 292 7.89 -16.28 -4.94
CA GLN A 292 9.30 -16.53 -5.21
C GLN A 292 10.17 -15.35 -4.83
N ASP A 293 11.48 -15.57 -4.80
CA ASP A 293 12.46 -14.56 -4.37
C ASP A 293 12.16 -13.98 -2.98
N VAL A 294 11.50 -14.81 -2.15
CA VAL A 294 11.10 -14.40 -0.81
C VAL A 294 12.30 -14.42 0.12
N LYS A 295 12.53 -13.33 0.79
CA LYS A 295 13.56 -13.20 1.84
C LYS A 295 13.15 -12.15 2.87
N HIS A 296 13.72 -12.27 4.07
CA HIS A 296 13.47 -11.34 5.15
C HIS A 296 14.75 -11.04 5.93
N LYS A 297 14.74 -9.97 6.69
CA LYS A 297 15.79 -9.61 7.66
C LYS A 297 15.17 -8.88 8.86
N ASN A 298 15.78 -9.05 10.02
CA ASN A 298 15.40 -8.41 11.29
C ASN A 298 13.95 -8.70 11.75
N ILE A 299 13.38 -9.86 11.36
CA ILE A 299 12.00 -10.23 11.68
C ILE A 299 11.88 -11.68 12.14
#